data_4557cb3db91cc9e4a9dec81c06f7951d
#
_entry.id   4557cb3db91cc9e4a9dec81c06f7951d
#
_cell.length_a   1.000
_cell.length_b   1.000
_cell.length_c   1.000
_cell.angle_alpha   90.00
_cell.angle_beta   90.00
_cell.angle_gamma   90.00
#
_symmetry.space_group_name_H-M   'P 1'
#
loop_
_entity.id
_entity.type
_entity.pdbx_description
1 polymer ?
#
loop_
_entity_poly.entity_id
_entity_poly.type
_entity_poly.pdbx_seq_one_letter_code
_entity_poly.pdbx_strand_id
1 'polypeptide(L)'
;MIKKNMFAICLILIVSVFFSCKEPVASMENANNTALLKTLHISAGTLTPAFTPECFNYTVSVPFSVSSITVTAEAMSSGSEIRYTPNKTVSLNPGANNIAIAVTSGSTHKIYYITVHRTAPGSNTDLQSVTVSAGALTPAFSPSVTSYNVVVPSNTLTFTVTAIPVDTRTTVTYSPSQTITLDDSGNLLIIVSRAENGASKNTMLTIRKAANNNADLKSLVCSEGTLIPGFDPAVTTYKIYVPATTGSITLTGTAANNKAKVKYLPSKSPSLASGENHVTVEVTAADEVTKKEYRLVIYRADDYISEHIGKLVKINRNAPATFKYHANADALATITKPYRIAETEITRKQFNDLMGFDPSNTTISATDTSPVQMVSWYEALVFCNKLSKLEGLSPVYSINSSTNPDDWGAIPTTDNPVWESVQANWNVNGYRLPTRMEWLYAALAEQPYTISFSGSNGINHISDYAWYAGNSSNKAHPVKTKNANQYRLYDMTGNVAEWCWDIAKNNGHNVPGTVTDYRGEPSGFQVLIMGQSYGTTAGPHFGVSDTHQAERHTKLMDLGFRVAQTVN
;
A
#
# COMPACT_ATOMS: atom_id res chain seq x y z
N MET A 1 25.03 -11.68 -39.07
CA MET A 1 25.12 -12.92 -39.89
C MET A 1 23.70 -13.46 -40.03
N ILE A 2 23.19 -13.27 -41.22
CA ILE A 2 21.84 -13.60 -41.65
C ILE A 2 21.82 -15.08 -41.98
N LYS A 3 21.05 -15.91 -41.28
CA LYS A 3 20.73 -17.26 -41.75
C LYS A 3 19.26 -17.30 -42.19
N LYS A 4 19.11 -17.43 -43.52
CA LYS A 4 17.88 -17.70 -44.23
C LYS A 4 17.34 -19.06 -43.82
N ASN A 5 16.10 -19.09 -43.32
CA ASN A 5 15.34 -20.34 -43.22
C ASN A 5 14.63 -20.58 -44.54
N MET A 6 15.01 -21.65 -45.16
CA MET A 6 14.48 -22.16 -46.41
C MET A 6 13.22 -22.95 -46.12
N PHE A 7 12.07 -22.44 -46.55
CA PHE A 7 10.80 -23.19 -46.57
C PHE A 7 10.90 -24.33 -47.58
N ALA A 8 10.89 -25.57 -47.12
CA ALA A 8 10.75 -26.73 -47.97
C ALA A 8 9.27 -26.86 -48.34
N ILE A 9 8.93 -26.39 -49.55
CA ILE A 9 7.65 -26.67 -50.19
C ILE A 9 7.71 -28.14 -50.65
N CYS A 10 6.96 -29.01 -49.99
CA CYS A 10 6.74 -30.40 -50.45
C CYS A 10 5.87 -30.37 -51.69
N LEU A 11 6.52 -30.38 -52.87
CA LEU A 11 5.85 -30.48 -54.17
C LEU A 11 5.35 -31.92 -54.32
N ILE A 12 4.05 -32.17 -54.03
CA ILE A 12 3.42 -33.42 -54.39
C ILE A 12 3.30 -33.48 -55.90
N LEU A 13 4.17 -34.28 -56.52
CA LEU A 13 4.08 -34.60 -57.93
C LEU A 13 2.82 -35.42 -58.17
N ILE A 14 1.71 -34.75 -58.54
CA ILE A 14 0.53 -35.42 -59.09
C ILE A 14 0.93 -35.90 -60.51
N VAL A 15 1.23 -37.18 -60.62
CA VAL A 15 1.32 -37.82 -61.92
C VAL A 15 -0.08 -37.84 -62.50
N SER A 16 -0.44 -36.82 -63.26
CA SER A 16 -1.64 -36.78 -64.07
C SER A 16 -1.45 -37.74 -65.27
N VAL A 17 -1.96 -38.93 -65.12
CA VAL A 17 -2.17 -39.81 -66.26
C VAL A 17 -3.29 -39.18 -67.10
N PHE A 18 -2.91 -38.44 -68.13
CA PHE A 18 -3.86 -37.93 -69.13
C PHE A 18 -4.44 -39.11 -69.92
N PHE A 19 -5.64 -39.54 -69.57
CA PHE A 19 -6.45 -40.30 -70.52
C PHE A 19 -7.12 -39.32 -71.50
N SER A 20 -6.52 -39.17 -72.63
CA SER A 20 -7.06 -38.38 -73.74
C SER A 20 -8.32 -39.10 -74.28
N CYS A 21 -9.48 -38.46 -74.10
CA CYS A 21 -10.64 -38.79 -74.97
C CYS A 21 -10.27 -38.15 -76.35
N LYS A 22 -10.22 -39.01 -77.36
CA LYS A 22 -9.97 -38.56 -78.75
C LYS A 22 -11.02 -37.53 -79.15
N GLU A 23 -10.62 -36.41 -79.75
CA GLU A 23 -11.55 -35.49 -80.36
C GLU A 23 -12.35 -36.20 -81.50
N PRO A 24 -13.63 -35.89 -81.73
CA PRO A 24 -14.42 -36.50 -82.76
C PRO A 24 -13.98 -36.02 -84.15
N VAL A 25 -13.53 -36.94 -85.01
CA VAL A 25 -13.42 -36.72 -86.46
C VAL A 25 -14.84 -36.71 -87.00
N ALA A 26 -15.28 -35.58 -87.57
CA ALA A 26 -16.58 -35.48 -88.23
C ALA A 26 -16.59 -36.35 -89.51
N SER A 27 -17.32 -37.48 -89.50
CA SER A 27 -17.94 -38.05 -90.64
C SER A 27 -18.79 -39.26 -90.29
N MET A 28 -19.99 -39.31 -90.88
CA MET A 28 -20.96 -40.41 -91.13
C MET A 28 -21.89 -40.84 -90.01
N GLU A 29 -23.13 -40.42 -90.18
CA GLU A 29 -24.30 -41.06 -89.59
C GLU A 29 -24.24 -42.59 -89.81
N ASN A 30 -24.23 -43.31 -88.71
CA ASN A 30 -24.58 -44.69 -88.67
C ASN A 30 -25.34 -45.09 -87.40
N ALA A 31 -26.36 -45.86 -87.54
CA ALA A 31 -27.39 -46.29 -86.65
C ALA A 31 -26.96 -47.04 -85.38
N ASN A 32 -25.79 -46.74 -84.82
CA ASN A 32 -25.22 -47.49 -83.68
C ASN A 32 -24.95 -46.65 -82.40
N ASN A 33 -25.55 -45.46 -82.29
CA ASN A 33 -25.29 -44.57 -81.17
C ASN A 33 -26.42 -44.49 -80.10
N THR A 34 -27.23 -45.52 -80.02
CA THR A 34 -28.43 -45.59 -79.16
C THR A 34 -28.13 -45.96 -77.73
N ALA A 35 -26.98 -46.53 -77.40
CA ALA A 35 -26.59 -46.94 -76.03
C ALA A 35 -25.70 -45.95 -75.33
N LEU A 36 -25.88 -44.63 -75.56
CA LEU A 36 -25.12 -43.58 -74.93
C LEU A 36 -25.94 -42.91 -73.82
N LEU A 37 -25.22 -42.33 -72.81
CA LEU A 37 -25.82 -41.46 -71.84
C LEU A 37 -26.01 -40.05 -72.41
N LYS A 38 -27.16 -39.42 -72.11
CA LYS A 38 -27.49 -38.04 -72.38
C LYS A 38 -26.98 -37.15 -71.28
N THR A 39 -27.11 -37.61 -70.00
CA THR A 39 -26.60 -36.88 -68.82
C THR A 39 -25.96 -37.86 -67.85
N LEU A 40 -24.97 -37.36 -67.10
CA LEU A 40 -24.36 -38.10 -66.04
C LEU A 40 -24.02 -37.08 -64.91
N HIS A 41 -24.61 -37.25 -63.73
CA HIS A 41 -24.46 -36.41 -62.57
C HIS A 41 -24.01 -37.22 -61.35
N ILE A 42 -23.29 -36.61 -60.48
CA ILE A 42 -22.82 -37.17 -59.22
C ILE A 42 -23.20 -36.24 -58.08
N SER A 43 -23.52 -36.76 -56.89
CA SER A 43 -23.97 -35.98 -55.72
C SER A 43 -22.88 -35.26 -55.03
N ALA A 44 -21.60 -35.58 -55.25
CA ALA A 44 -20.45 -34.94 -54.64
C ALA A 44 -19.21 -35.04 -55.55
N GLY A 45 -18.35 -34.02 -55.50
CA GLY A 45 -17.17 -33.91 -56.38
C GLY A 45 -17.54 -33.44 -57.80
N THR A 46 -16.54 -33.53 -58.72
CA THR A 46 -16.71 -33.14 -60.13
C THR A 46 -16.12 -34.23 -61.00
N LEU A 47 -16.82 -34.59 -62.08
CA LEU A 47 -16.32 -35.53 -63.09
C LEU A 47 -15.14 -34.96 -63.83
N THR A 48 -14.06 -35.70 -63.93
CA THR A 48 -12.89 -35.37 -64.70
C THR A 48 -12.62 -36.52 -65.69
N PRO A 49 -12.65 -36.28 -67.01
CA PRO A 49 -13.02 -35.03 -67.69
C PRO A 49 -14.52 -34.71 -67.47
N ALA A 50 -14.94 -33.50 -67.90
CA ALA A 50 -16.33 -33.12 -67.87
C ALA A 50 -17.14 -34.14 -68.74
N PHE A 51 -18.38 -34.38 -68.35
CA PHE A 51 -19.22 -35.41 -69.05
C PHE A 51 -19.42 -35.08 -70.54
N THR A 52 -19.06 -36.05 -71.38
CA THR A 52 -19.45 -36.10 -72.79
C THR A 52 -20.00 -37.53 -73.08
N PRO A 53 -21.00 -37.69 -73.96
CA PRO A 53 -21.60 -39.00 -74.22
C PRO A 53 -20.62 -40.09 -74.74
N GLU A 54 -19.52 -39.67 -75.32
CA GLU A 54 -18.53 -40.59 -75.94
C GLU A 54 -17.30 -40.83 -75.05
N CYS A 55 -17.24 -40.17 -73.89
CA CYS A 55 -16.21 -40.44 -72.87
C CYS A 55 -16.73 -41.49 -71.88
N PHE A 56 -16.03 -42.61 -71.71
CA PHE A 56 -16.46 -43.75 -70.94
C PHE A 56 -15.73 -43.91 -69.62
N ASN A 57 -14.77 -43.11 -69.35
CA ASN A 57 -13.94 -43.17 -68.15
C ASN A 57 -13.87 -41.84 -67.46
N TYR A 58 -14.27 -41.79 -66.18
CA TYR A 58 -14.30 -40.61 -65.36
C TYR A 58 -13.58 -40.85 -64.04
N THR A 59 -12.99 -39.85 -63.52
CA THR A 59 -12.48 -39.80 -62.12
C THR A 59 -13.18 -38.70 -61.31
N VAL A 60 -13.35 -38.94 -60.03
CA VAL A 60 -13.94 -38.01 -59.08
C VAL A 60 -13.09 -38.03 -57.81
N SER A 61 -12.73 -36.89 -57.29
CA SER A 61 -12.09 -36.81 -55.98
C SER A 61 -13.06 -36.22 -54.95
N VAL A 62 -13.20 -36.89 -53.80
CA VAL A 62 -14.04 -36.41 -52.69
C VAL A 62 -13.27 -36.47 -51.37
N PRO A 63 -13.55 -35.55 -50.43
CA PRO A 63 -12.93 -35.57 -49.11
C PRO A 63 -13.43 -36.77 -48.27
N PHE A 64 -12.69 -37.11 -47.19
CA PHE A 64 -13.06 -38.22 -46.28
C PHE A 64 -14.45 -38.04 -45.67
N SER A 65 -14.90 -36.81 -45.46
CA SER A 65 -16.26 -36.53 -44.93
C SER A 65 -17.40 -37.01 -45.82
N VAL A 66 -17.14 -37.27 -47.11
CA VAL A 66 -18.15 -37.84 -48.03
C VAL A 66 -18.11 -39.37 -47.92
N SER A 67 -19.07 -39.94 -47.18
CA SER A 67 -19.15 -41.39 -46.93
C SER A 67 -19.90 -42.18 -48.01
N SER A 68 -20.67 -41.52 -48.90
CA SER A 68 -21.40 -42.13 -49.99
C SER A 68 -21.54 -41.16 -51.15
N ILE A 69 -21.75 -41.72 -52.36
CA ILE A 69 -22.02 -40.95 -53.59
C ILE A 69 -23.20 -41.57 -54.34
N THR A 70 -24.06 -40.71 -54.85
CA THR A 70 -25.19 -41.14 -55.73
C THR A 70 -24.87 -40.67 -57.12
N VAL A 71 -24.99 -41.61 -58.08
CA VAL A 71 -24.80 -41.35 -59.51
C VAL A 71 -26.18 -41.38 -60.19
N THR A 72 -26.48 -40.36 -60.97
CA THR A 72 -27.72 -40.24 -61.72
C THR A 72 -27.39 -40.07 -63.21
N ALA A 73 -27.95 -40.88 -64.02
CA ALA A 73 -27.73 -40.85 -65.45
C ALA A 73 -29.06 -41.00 -66.24
N GLU A 74 -29.13 -40.36 -67.41
CA GLU A 74 -30.21 -40.51 -68.36
C GLU A 74 -29.63 -41.00 -69.66
N ALA A 75 -30.29 -41.95 -70.28
CA ALA A 75 -29.91 -42.47 -71.56
C ALA A 75 -30.35 -41.53 -72.72
N MET A 76 -29.63 -41.54 -73.81
CA MET A 76 -29.96 -40.75 -75.01
C MET A 76 -31.19 -41.25 -75.70
N SER A 77 -31.44 -42.58 -75.72
CA SER A 77 -32.63 -43.19 -76.23
C SER A 77 -33.59 -43.59 -75.10
N SER A 78 -34.89 -43.25 -75.25
CA SER A 78 -35.92 -43.51 -74.23
C SER A 78 -36.21 -45.01 -73.99
N GLY A 79 -35.78 -45.90 -74.87
CA GLY A 79 -35.92 -47.36 -74.71
C GLY A 79 -34.68 -48.04 -74.11
N SER A 80 -33.66 -47.31 -73.69
CA SER A 80 -32.44 -47.87 -73.11
C SER A 80 -32.61 -48.24 -71.66
N GLU A 81 -32.03 -49.36 -71.25
CA GLU A 81 -31.90 -49.77 -69.85
C GLU A 81 -30.59 -49.30 -69.28
N ILE A 82 -30.65 -48.70 -68.07
CA ILE A 82 -29.45 -48.29 -67.33
C ILE A 82 -29.31 -49.16 -66.08
N ARG A 83 -28.15 -49.80 -65.92
CA ARG A 83 -27.79 -50.59 -64.74
C ARG A 83 -26.54 -49.98 -64.07
N TYR A 84 -26.59 -49.89 -62.72
CA TYR A 84 -25.51 -49.43 -61.93
C TYR A 84 -24.85 -50.60 -61.18
N THR A 85 -23.52 -50.67 -61.18
CA THR A 85 -22.73 -51.65 -60.44
C THR A 85 -21.69 -50.93 -59.57
N PRO A 86 -21.68 -51.17 -58.25
CA PRO A 86 -22.55 -52.04 -57.46
C PRO A 86 -23.98 -51.53 -57.32
N ASN A 87 -24.23 -50.27 -57.18
CA ASN A 87 -25.53 -49.61 -56.98
C ASN A 87 -25.53 -48.16 -57.45
N LYS A 88 -26.74 -47.57 -57.61
CA LYS A 88 -26.91 -46.14 -57.89
C LYS A 88 -26.31 -45.23 -56.79
N THR A 89 -26.45 -45.66 -55.53
CA THR A 89 -25.82 -45.02 -54.38
C THR A 89 -24.78 -45.98 -53.82
N VAL A 90 -23.53 -45.54 -53.76
CA VAL A 90 -22.39 -46.36 -53.37
C VAL A 90 -21.77 -45.80 -52.09
N SER A 91 -21.60 -46.62 -51.05
CA SER A 91 -20.79 -46.31 -49.90
C SER A 91 -19.30 -46.29 -50.28
N LEU A 92 -18.60 -45.26 -49.90
CA LEU A 92 -17.20 -45.06 -50.30
C LEU A 92 -16.22 -45.47 -49.17
N ASN A 93 -15.28 -46.35 -49.54
CA ASN A 93 -14.12 -46.65 -48.74
C ASN A 93 -13.00 -45.60 -49.03
N PRO A 94 -12.07 -45.32 -48.09
CA PRO A 94 -10.88 -44.55 -48.43
C PRO A 94 -10.13 -45.19 -49.61
N GLY A 95 -9.63 -44.34 -50.51
CA GLY A 95 -9.00 -44.80 -51.76
C GLY A 95 -9.96 -44.85 -52.95
N ALA A 96 -9.69 -45.72 -53.92
CA ALA A 96 -10.44 -45.82 -55.16
C ALA A 96 -11.71 -46.71 -55.01
N ASN A 97 -12.84 -46.17 -55.44
CA ASN A 97 -14.15 -46.85 -55.49
C ASN A 97 -14.64 -46.80 -56.91
N ASN A 98 -14.89 -47.95 -57.50
CA ASN A 98 -15.31 -48.08 -58.92
C ASN A 98 -16.80 -48.25 -59.06
N ILE A 99 -17.40 -47.49 -59.95
CA ILE A 99 -18.81 -47.54 -60.31
C ILE A 99 -18.90 -47.76 -61.83
N ALA A 100 -19.62 -48.73 -62.25
CA ALA A 100 -19.91 -48.97 -63.66
C ALA A 100 -21.36 -48.67 -63.94
N ILE A 101 -21.64 -48.00 -65.05
CA ILE A 101 -22.98 -47.71 -65.55
C ILE A 101 -23.09 -48.33 -66.91
N ALA A 102 -23.82 -49.41 -66.96
CA ALA A 102 -24.13 -50.13 -68.24
C ALA A 102 -25.37 -49.52 -68.86
N VAL A 103 -25.27 -49.14 -70.14
CA VAL A 103 -26.41 -48.67 -70.95
C VAL A 103 -26.61 -49.64 -72.02
N THR A 104 -27.82 -50.19 -72.10
CA THR A 104 -28.19 -51.17 -73.13
C THR A 104 -29.39 -50.64 -73.94
N SER A 105 -29.27 -50.62 -75.28
CA SER A 105 -30.32 -50.22 -76.21
C SER A 105 -30.36 -51.19 -77.33
N GLY A 106 -31.40 -52.03 -77.35
CA GLY A 106 -31.51 -53.20 -78.30
C GLY A 106 -30.32 -54.14 -78.13
N SER A 107 -29.56 -54.40 -79.18
CA SER A 107 -28.36 -55.24 -79.18
C SER A 107 -27.07 -54.47 -78.85
N THR A 108 -27.13 -53.13 -78.64
CA THR A 108 -25.94 -52.26 -78.35
C THR A 108 -25.73 -52.12 -76.86
N HIS A 109 -24.51 -52.27 -76.40
CA HIS A 109 -24.14 -52.19 -75.01
C HIS A 109 -22.89 -51.32 -74.88
N LYS A 110 -22.94 -50.34 -73.90
CA LYS A 110 -21.82 -49.48 -73.50
C LYS A 110 -21.72 -49.39 -71.97
N ILE A 111 -20.49 -49.28 -71.50
CA ILE A 111 -20.26 -49.14 -70.02
C ILE A 111 -19.45 -47.88 -69.78
N TYR A 112 -19.96 -47.04 -68.88
CA TYR A 112 -19.26 -45.87 -68.31
C TYR A 112 -18.65 -46.23 -66.97
N TYR A 113 -17.39 -45.94 -66.75
CA TYR A 113 -16.69 -46.20 -65.51
C TYR A 113 -16.41 -44.88 -64.82
N ILE A 114 -16.71 -44.84 -63.50
CA ILE A 114 -16.39 -43.72 -62.61
C ILE A 114 -15.54 -44.28 -61.51
N THR A 115 -14.30 -43.79 -61.40
CA THR A 115 -13.42 -44.09 -60.29
C THR A 115 -13.49 -42.92 -59.28
N VAL A 116 -14.10 -43.16 -58.12
CA VAL A 116 -14.23 -42.18 -57.07
C VAL A 116 -13.06 -42.35 -56.08
N HIS A 117 -12.17 -41.37 -56.01
CA HIS A 117 -11.09 -41.33 -55.06
C HIS A 117 -11.53 -40.59 -53.80
N ARG A 118 -11.77 -41.33 -52.71
CA ARG A 118 -12.03 -40.74 -51.40
C ARG A 118 -10.73 -40.58 -50.64
N THR A 119 -10.42 -39.39 -50.18
CA THR A 119 -9.17 -39.13 -49.43
C THR A 119 -9.12 -40.01 -48.17
N ALA A 120 -7.92 -40.41 -47.76
CA ALA A 120 -7.73 -41.09 -46.48
C ALA A 120 -8.03 -40.15 -45.32
N PRO A 121 -8.56 -40.67 -44.20
CA PRO A 121 -8.76 -39.83 -43.01
C PRO A 121 -7.43 -39.30 -42.51
N GLY A 122 -7.43 -38.07 -42.05
CA GLY A 122 -6.30 -37.48 -41.36
C GLY A 122 -5.97 -38.28 -40.09
N SER A 123 -4.67 -38.51 -39.85
CA SER A 123 -4.16 -39.24 -38.66
C SER A 123 -3.34 -38.39 -37.72
N ASN A 124 -3.04 -37.17 -38.10
CA ASN A 124 -2.18 -36.27 -37.32
C ASN A 124 -2.94 -35.70 -36.12
N THR A 125 -2.47 -35.98 -34.90
CA THR A 125 -3.01 -35.49 -33.64
C THR A 125 -2.16 -34.42 -33.01
N ASP A 126 -1.08 -33.97 -33.66
CA ASP A 126 -0.14 -33.01 -33.09
C ASP A 126 -0.75 -31.62 -33.05
N LEU A 127 -0.38 -30.90 -32.00
CA LEU A 127 -0.69 -29.49 -31.86
C LEU A 127 0.42 -28.65 -32.50
N GLN A 128 0.06 -27.58 -33.18
CA GLN A 128 0.95 -26.58 -33.74
C GLN A 128 1.39 -25.60 -32.62
N SER A 129 0.44 -25.26 -31.75
CA SER A 129 0.69 -24.35 -30.65
C SER A 129 -0.27 -24.60 -29.46
N VAL A 130 0.23 -24.28 -28.28
CA VAL A 130 -0.57 -24.15 -27.05
C VAL A 130 -0.19 -22.82 -26.39
N THR A 131 -1.18 -21.98 -26.17
CA THR A 131 -1.03 -20.69 -25.51
C THR A 131 -1.92 -20.63 -24.26
N VAL A 132 -1.47 -19.90 -23.24
CA VAL A 132 -2.13 -19.80 -21.95
C VAL A 132 -2.36 -18.32 -21.58
N SER A 133 -3.44 -18.05 -20.86
CA SER A 133 -3.82 -16.69 -20.47
C SER A 133 -2.92 -16.08 -19.37
N ALA A 134 -2.23 -16.92 -18.60
CA ALA A 134 -1.35 -16.49 -17.51
C ALA A 134 -0.24 -17.51 -17.29
N GLY A 135 0.93 -17.06 -16.82
CA GLY A 135 2.10 -17.92 -16.63
C GLY A 135 2.77 -18.31 -17.95
N ALA A 136 3.59 -19.36 -17.89
CA ALA A 136 4.26 -19.95 -19.04
C ALA A 136 4.30 -21.46 -18.92
N LEU A 137 4.26 -22.14 -20.07
CA LEU A 137 4.42 -23.59 -20.13
C LEU A 137 5.85 -23.99 -19.75
N THR A 138 5.99 -24.93 -18.86
CA THR A 138 7.27 -25.53 -18.48
C THR A 138 7.19 -27.05 -18.64
N PRO A 139 8.01 -27.66 -19.53
CA PRO A 139 8.93 -27.01 -20.48
C PRO A 139 8.21 -26.14 -21.52
N ALA A 140 8.96 -25.39 -22.32
CA ALA A 140 8.40 -24.65 -23.45
C ALA A 140 7.66 -25.60 -24.40
N PHE A 141 6.62 -25.07 -25.08
CA PHE A 141 5.79 -25.91 -25.94
C PHE A 141 6.60 -26.64 -27.02
N SER A 142 6.34 -27.93 -27.14
CA SER A 142 6.82 -28.79 -28.24
C SER A 142 5.73 -29.80 -28.60
N PRO A 143 5.48 -30.12 -29.89
CA PRO A 143 4.46 -31.08 -30.31
C PRO A 143 4.65 -32.47 -29.70
N SER A 144 5.88 -32.85 -29.34
CA SER A 144 6.20 -34.15 -28.74
C SER A 144 5.95 -34.22 -27.23
N VAL A 145 5.84 -33.09 -26.55
CA VAL A 145 5.62 -33.03 -25.10
C VAL A 145 4.12 -33.07 -24.80
N THR A 146 3.73 -33.97 -23.90
CA THR A 146 2.34 -34.20 -23.53
C THR A 146 2.01 -33.80 -22.09
N SER A 147 2.97 -33.23 -21.35
CA SER A 147 2.76 -32.77 -19.98
C SER A 147 3.50 -31.47 -19.70
N TYR A 148 2.80 -30.50 -19.18
CA TYR A 148 3.32 -29.17 -18.86
C TYR A 148 2.93 -28.76 -17.46
N ASN A 149 3.81 -28.02 -16.80
CA ASN A 149 3.49 -27.27 -15.59
C ASN A 149 3.30 -25.79 -15.96
N VAL A 150 2.34 -25.13 -15.29
CA VAL A 150 2.12 -23.69 -15.41
C VAL A 150 1.99 -23.12 -14.02
N VAL A 151 2.85 -22.11 -13.69
CA VAL A 151 2.73 -21.33 -12.47
C VAL A 151 2.12 -19.99 -12.83
N VAL A 152 0.99 -19.67 -12.22
CA VAL A 152 0.27 -18.40 -12.44
C VAL A 152 0.38 -17.51 -11.19
N PRO A 153 0.22 -16.18 -11.31
CA PRO A 153 0.16 -15.27 -10.16
C PRO A 153 -0.88 -15.71 -9.12
N SER A 154 -0.60 -15.47 -7.84
CA SER A 154 -1.46 -15.90 -6.72
C SER A 154 -2.90 -15.36 -6.78
N ASN A 155 -3.11 -14.22 -7.41
CA ASN A 155 -4.41 -13.56 -7.58
C ASN A 155 -5.17 -13.98 -8.85
N THR A 156 -4.65 -14.92 -9.66
CA THR A 156 -5.32 -15.41 -10.86
C THR A 156 -6.55 -16.23 -10.47
N LEU A 157 -7.73 -15.82 -10.94
CA LEU A 157 -9.00 -16.48 -10.62
C LEU A 157 -9.39 -17.49 -11.69
N THR A 158 -9.13 -17.19 -12.97
CA THR A 158 -9.49 -18.03 -14.12
C THR A 158 -8.27 -18.25 -15.00
N PHE A 159 -8.26 -19.38 -15.68
CA PHE A 159 -7.19 -19.76 -16.60
C PHE A 159 -7.81 -20.29 -17.90
N THR A 160 -7.36 -19.75 -19.03
CA THR A 160 -7.81 -20.15 -20.37
C THR A 160 -6.62 -20.69 -21.15
N VAL A 161 -6.84 -21.79 -21.87
CA VAL A 161 -5.87 -22.37 -22.80
C VAL A 161 -6.41 -22.34 -24.21
N THR A 162 -5.55 -22.06 -25.18
CA THR A 162 -5.88 -22.14 -26.61
C THR A 162 -4.86 -23.05 -27.28
N ALA A 163 -5.37 -24.08 -27.98
CA ALA A 163 -4.54 -25.03 -28.73
C ALA A 163 -4.95 -25.03 -30.19
N ILE A 164 -3.98 -25.02 -31.09
CA ILE A 164 -4.17 -25.06 -32.54
C ILE A 164 -3.57 -26.36 -33.05
N PRO A 165 -4.34 -27.20 -33.76
CA PRO A 165 -3.84 -28.45 -34.34
C PRO A 165 -3.00 -28.18 -35.61
N VAL A 166 -2.07 -29.08 -35.93
CA VAL A 166 -1.29 -29.04 -37.18
C VAL A 166 -2.17 -29.36 -38.37
N ASP A 167 -3.04 -30.37 -38.24
CA ASP A 167 -4.02 -30.71 -39.27
C ASP A 167 -5.38 -30.05 -38.93
N THR A 168 -5.86 -29.19 -39.80
CA THR A 168 -7.12 -28.44 -39.61
C THR A 168 -8.34 -29.32 -39.49
N ARG A 169 -8.26 -30.62 -39.89
CA ARG A 169 -9.32 -31.64 -39.74
C ARG A 169 -9.31 -32.28 -38.34
N THR A 170 -8.29 -32.05 -37.55
CA THR A 170 -8.20 -32.54 -36.16
C THR A 170 -9.05 -31.65 -35.26
N THR A 171 -9.95 -32.29 -34.49
CA THR A 171 -10.76 -31.60 -33.50
C THR A 171 -9.98 -31.46 -32.19
N VAL A 172 -10.11 -30.30 -31.52
CA VAL A 172 -9.52 -30.05 -30.20
C VAL A 172 -10.65 -29.81 -29.21
N THR A 173 -10.60 -30.54 -28.09
CA THR A 173 -11.53 -30.38 -26.98
C THR A 173 -10.76 -30.28 -25.67
N TYR A 174 -11.40 -29.78 -24.61
CA TYR A 174 -10.78 -29.51 -23.34
C TYR A 174 -11.56 -30.18 -22.20
N SER A 175 -10.87 -30.73 -21.24
CA SER A 175 -11.45 -31.32 -20.04
C SER A 175 -10.79 -30.70 -18.77
N PRO A 176 -11.58 -30.15 -17.83
CA PRO A 176 -13.05 -30.04 -17.82
C PRO A 176 -13.61 -29.03 -18.84
N SER A 177 -12.89 -27.94 -19.15
CA SER A 177 -13.26 -26.91 -20.13
C SER A 177 -12.04 -26.10 -20.59
N GLN A 178 -12.20 -25.32 -21.68
CA GLN A 178 -11.14 -24.43 -22.19
C GLN A 178 -10.75 -23.37 -21.18
N THR A 179 -11.71 -22.85 -20.41
CA THR A 179 -11.51 -21.92 -19.31
C THR A 179 -11.93 -22.59 -18.01
N ILE A 180 -11.06 -22.57 -17.02
CA ILE A 180 -11.31 -23.14 -15.70
C ILE A 180 -11.15 -22.08 -14.61
N THR A 181 -11.90 -22.21 -13.51
CA THR A 181 -11.68 -21.46 -12.28
C THR A 181 -10.57 -22.17 -11.49
N LEU A 182 -9.60 -21.40 -11.01
CA LEU A 182 -8.45 -21.92 -10.28
C LEU A 182 -8.71 -21.93 -8.78
N ASP A 183 -8.45 -23.06 -8.15
CA ASP A 183 -8.32 -23.17 -6.70
C ASP A 183 -6.84 -23.14 -6.24
N ASP A 184 -6.62 -23.19 -4.94
CA ASP A 184 -5.29 -23.16 -4.35
C ASP A 184 -4.64 -24.55 -4.24
N SER A 185 -5.39 -25.65 -4.49
CA SER A 185 -4.90 -27.03 -4.36
C SER A 185 -4.13 -27.51 -5.58
N GLY A 186 -4.30 -26.82 -6.69
CA GLY A 186 -3.77 -27.17 -8.01
C GLY A 186 -4.86 -27.69 -8.94
N ASN A 187 -4.71 -27.38 -10.21
CA ASN A 187 -5.73 -27.63 -11.22
C ASN A 187 -5.12 -28.44 -12.36
N LEU A 188 -5.89 -29.36 -12.91
CA LEU A 188 -5.54 -30.15 -14.09
C LEU A 188 -6.45 -29.77 -15.25
N LEU A 189 -5.86 -29.47 -16.40
CA LEU A 189 -6.56 -29.27 -17.65
C LEU A 189 -5.97 -30.19 -18.72
N ILE A 190 -6.81 -30.91 -19.44
CA ILE A 190 -6.42 -31.83 -20.49
C ILE A 190 -6.91 -31.29 -21.82
N ILE A 191 -6.00 -31.13 -22.77
CA ILE A 191 -6.31 -30.86 -24.19
C ILE A 191 -6.37 -32.22 -24.89
N VAL A 192 -7.47 -32.50 -25.52
CA VAL A 192 -7.66 -33.73 -26.30
C VAL A 192 -7.70 -33.35 -27.77
N SER A 193 -6.71 -33.75 -28.55
CA SER A 193 -6.70 -33.63 -30.01
C SER A 193 -7.08 -34.94 -30.65
N ARG A 194 -8.12 -34.94 -31.53
CA ARG A 194 -8.65 -36.13 -32.18
C ARG A 194 -8.65 -35.96 -33.68
N ALA A 195 -7.95 -36.85 -34.37
CA ALA A 195 -7.88 -36.92 -35.83
C ALA A 195 -9.13 -37.58 -36.45
N GLU A 196 -9.35 -37.38 -37.75
CA GLU A 196 -10.47 -37.96 -38.47
C GLU A 196 -10.51 -39.50 -38.45
N ASN A 197 -9.36 -40.15 -38.37
CA ASN A 197 -9.26 -41.60 -38.25
C ASN A 197 -9.62 -42.12 -36.84
N GLY A 198 -9.94 -41.22 -35.89
CA GLY A 198 -10.30 -41.56 -34.53
C GLY A 198 -9.11 -41.63 -33.55
N ALA A 199 -7.87 -41.51 -34.04
CA ALA A 199 -6.72 -41.42 -33.17
C ALA A 199 -6.81 -40.18 -32.28
N SER A 200 -6.36 -40.28 -31.02
CA SER A 200 -6.39 -39.18 -30.07
C SER A 200 -5.08 -39.06 -29.32
N LYS A 201 -4.74 -37.84 -28.92
CA LYS A 201 -3.59 -37.50 -28.10
C LYS A 201 -4.03 -36.55 -26.99
N ASN A 202 -3.61 -36.84 -25.77
CA ASN A 202 -3.86 -35.99 -24.59
C ASN A 202 -2.64 -35.18 -24.26
N THR A 203 -2.82 -33.87 -24.07
CA THR A 203 -1.82 -32.97 -23.56
C THR A 203 -2.29 -32.42 -22.21
N MET A 204 -1.56 -32.68 -21.13
CA MET A 204 -1.92 -32.33 -19.76
C MET A 204 -1.23 -31.05 -19.32
N LEU A 205 -1.98 -30.15 -18.71
CA LEU A 205 -1.46 -28.96 -18.05
C LEU A 205 -1.77 -29.05 -16.56
N THR A 206 -0.72 -29.05 -15.73
CA THR A 206 -0.84 -28.92 -14.27
C THR A 206 -0.63 -27.45 -13.92
N ILE A 207 -1.70 -26.77 -13.47
CA ILE A 207 -1.68 -25.35 -13.17
C ILE A 207 -1.64 -25.16 -11.64
N ARG A 208 -0.71 -24.33 -11.16
CA ARG A 208 -0.57 -23.97 -9.75
C ARG A 208 -0.46 -22.46 -9.60
N LYS A 209 -1.12 -21.91 -8.60
CA LYS A 209 -0.89 -20.52 -8.20
C LYS A 209 0.46 -20.40 -7.51
N ALA A 210 1.19 -19.33 -7.83
CA ALA A 210 2.35 -18.94 -7.04
C ALA A 210 1.93 -18.68 -5.59
N ALA A 211 2.83 -18.92 -4.63
CA ALA A 211 2.57 -18.56 -3.25
C ALA A 211 2.41 -17.03 -3.13
N ASN A 212 1.47 -16.59 -2.29
CA ASN A 212 1.19 -15.17 -2.10
C ASN A 212 2.36 -14.50 -1.38
N ASN A 213 2.89 -13.42 -1.94
CA ASN A 213 4.01 -12.65 -1.42
C ASN A 213 3.60 -11.43 -0.58
N ASN A 214 2.31 -11.31 -0.22
CA ASN A 214 1.86 -10.22 0.64
C ASN A 214 2.27 -10.46 2.10
N ALA A 215 3.18 -9.63 2.59
CA ALA A 215 3.67 -9.58 3.96
C ALA A 215 3.09 -8.38 4.75
N ASP A 216 2.01 -7.76 4.31
CA ASP A 216 1.39 -6.65 5.04
C ASP A 216 0.60 -7.14 6.24
N LEU A 217 0.56 -6.31 7.30
CA LEU A 217 -0.45 -6.41 8.32
C LEU A 217 -1.76 -5.77 7.81
N LYS A 218 -2.89 -6.38 8.18
CA LYS A 218 -4.23 -5.79 8.06
C LYS A 218 -4.54 -4.88 9.24
N SER A 219 -4.02 -5.21 10.41
CA SER A 219 -4.18 -4.43 11.64
C SER A 219 -3.02 -4.69 12.59
N LEU A 220 -2.71 -3.67 13.40
CA LEU A 220 -1.80 -3.77 14.53
C LEU A 220 -2.41 -2.97 15.68
N VAL A 221 -2.62 -3.62 16.83
CA VAL A 221 -3.17 -3.00 18.04
C VAL A 221 -2.30 -3.32 19.24
N CYS A 222 -2.30 -2.41 20.21
CA CYS A 222 -1.65 -2.59 21.50
C CYS A 222 -2.69 -2.56 22.63
N SER A 223 -2.42 -3.30 23.71
CA SER A 223 -3.32 -3.37 24.88
C SER A 223 -3.36 -2.09 25.68
N GLU A 224 -2.32 -1.25 25.57
CA GLU A 224 -2.21 0.03 26.27
C GLU A 224 -1.38 1.00 25.43
N GLY A 225 -1.73 2.28 25.46
CA GLY A 225 -1.19 3.31 24.56
C GLY A 225 -1.83 3.25 23.16
N THR A 226 -1.46 4.20 22.31
CA THR A 226 -1.90 4.28 20.92
C THR A 226 -0.70 4.29 20.00
N LEU A 227 -0.87 3.72 18.81
CA LEU A 227 0.15 3.80 17.76
C LEU A 227 0.24 5.24 17.21
N ILE A 228 1.44 5.76 17.07
CA ILE A 228 1.74 7.06 16.47
C ILE A 228 2.77 6.85 15.34
N PRO A 229 2.40 7.17 14.09
CA PRO A 229 1.07 7.54 13.62
C PRO A 229 0.05 6.40 13.80
N GLY A 230 -1.24 6.65 13.56
CA GLY A 230 -2.26 5.62 13.51
C GLY A 230 -1.89 4.51 12.53
N PHE A 231 -2.38 3.28 12.74
CA PHE A 231 -1.96 2.14 11.92
C PHE A 231 -2.29 2.34 10.44
N ASP A 232 -1.26 2.19 9.60
CA ASP A 232 -1.31 2.11 8.14
C ASP A 232 -0.38 0.97 7.68
N PRO A 233 -0.84 0.01 6.87
CA PRO A 233 0.02 -1.07 6.36
C PRO A 233 1.29 -0.61 5.64
N ALA A 234 1.30 0.58 5.07
CA ALA A 234 2.46 1.16 4.39
C ALA A 234 3.51 1.73 5.37
N VAL A 235 3.09 2.12 6.56
CA VAL A 235 3.97 2.65 7.61
C VAL A 235 4.62 1.49 8.36
N THR A 236 5.93 1.54 8.49
CA THR A 236 6.73 0.45 9.09
C THR A 236 7.36 0.83 10.44
N THR A 237 7.16 2.06 10.92
CA THR A 237 7.71 2.50 12.20
C THR A 237 6.62 3.22 12.99
N TYR A 238 6.46 2.81 14.24
CA TYR A 238 5.45 3.34 15.16
C TYR A 238 6.05 3.66 16.52
N LYS A 239 5.47 4.64 17.19
CA LYS A 239 5.75 4.96 18.59
C LYS A 239 4.52 4.65 19.44
N ILE A 240 4.76 4.24 20.67
CA ILE A 240 3.72 4.00 21.69
C ILE A 240 4.23 4.61 22.99
N TYR A 241 3.41 5.41 23.65
CA TYR A 241 3.71 5.96 24.96
C TYR A 241 2.80 5.29 25.99
N VAL A 242 3.42 4.78 27.05
CA VAL A 242 2.69 4.12 28.14
C VAL A 242 3.13 4.69 29.50
N PRO A 243 2.23 4.70 30.51
CA PRO A 243 2.55 5.12 31.86
C PRO A 243 3.73 4.35 32.49
N ALA A 244 4.39 4.95 33.46
CA ALA A 244 5.46 4.30 34.24
C ALA A 244 5.00 3.03 34.98
N THR A 245 3.72 2.97 35.30
CA THR A 245 3.09 1.81 35.96
C THR A 245 2.92 0.61 35.04
N THR A 246 3.00 0.81 33.72
CA THR A 246 2.83 -0.26 32.73
C THR A 246 4.06 -1.15 32.69
N GLY A 247 3.95 -2.33 33.26
CA GLY A 247 5.07 -3.30 33.32
C GLY A 247 5.26 -4.09 32.02
N SER A 248 4.20 -4.22 31.22
CA SER A 248 4.19 -4.93 29.92
C SER A 248 3.01 -4.47 29.08
N ILE A 249 3.12 -4.63 27.75
CA ILE A 249 1.99 -4.46 26.83
C ILE A 249 1.85 -5.71 25.96
N THR A 250 0.66 -5.92 25.41
CA THR A 250 0.41 -6.98 24.42
C THR A 250 0.16 -6.37 23.06
N LEU A 251 0.91 -6.81 22.06
CA LEU A 251 0.78 -6.41 20.66
C LEU A 251 0.00 -7.47 19.89
N THR A 252 -0.97 -7.08 19.09
CA THR A 252 -1.72 -7.99 18.25
C THR A 252 -1.73 -7.49 16.81
N GLY A 253 -0.92 -8.13 15.99
CA GLY A 253 -0.88 -7.93 14.54
C GLY A 253 -1.67 -9.01 13.82
N THR A 254 -2.53 -8.61 12.87
CA THR A 254 -3.25 -9.53 12.00
C THR A 254 -2.70 -9.35 10.59
N ALA A 255 -2.19 -10.43 9.98
CA ALA A 255 -1.69 -10.38 8.62
C ALA A 255 -2.82 -10.15 7.60
N ALA A 256 -2.54 -9.45 6.50
CA ALA A 256 -3.48 -9.24 5.39
C ALA A 256 -3.77 -10.55 4.64
N ASN A 257 -2.77 -11.41 4.51
CA ASN A 257 -2.92 -12.77 3.99
C ASN A 257 -3.02 -13.77 5.15
N ASN A 258 -4.07 -14.59 5.17
CA ASN A 258 -4.32 -15.57 6.24
C ASN A 258 -3.30 -16.72 6.32
N LYS A 259 -2.48 -16.93 5.29
CA LYS A 259 -1.39 -17.91 5.25
C LYS A 259 -0.04 -17.29 5.65
N ALA A 260 0.05 -15.97 5.82
CA ALA A 260 1.25 -15.31 6.30
C ALA A 260 1.45 -15.55 7.80
N LYS A 261 2.70 -15.60 8.23
CA LYS A 261 3.09 -15.84 9.63
C LYS A 261 3.50 -14.52 10.28
N VAL A 262 3.00 -14.25 11.48
CA VAL A 262 3.36 -13.06 12.27
C VAL A 262 4.22 -13.48 13.45
N LYS A 263 5.40 -12.88 13.59
CA LYS A 263 6.37 -13.12 14.67
C LYS A 263 6.66 -11.80 15.39
N TYR A 264 6.90 -11.88 16.69
CA TYR A 264 7.21 -10.73 17.54
C TYR A 264 8.60 -10.92 18.14
N LEU A 265 9.41 -9.88 18.10
CA LEU A 265 10.76 -9.86 18.64
C LEU A 265 10.92 -8.68 19.60
N PRO A 266 11.22 -8.86 20.88
CA PRO A 266 11.55 -10.14 21.53
C PRO A 266 10.32 -11.04 21.81
N SER A 267 9.12 -10.48 22.04
CA SER A 267 7.90 -11.24 22.32
C SER A 267 6.64 -10.47 21.95
N LYS A 268 5.50 -11.16 21.86
CA LYS A 268 4.16 -10.57 21.69
C LYS A 268 3.75 -9.70 22.88
N SER A 269 4.20 -10.07 24.07
CA SER A 269 3.93 -9.35 25.33
C SER A 269 5.27 -9.06 26.03
N PRO A 270 6.04 -8.06 25.54
CA PRO A 270 7.33 -7.73 26.12
C PRO A 270 7.15 -7.07 27.50
N SER A 271 8.02 -7.42 28.44
CA SER A 271 8.23 -6.64 29.65
C SER A 271 8.91 -5.33 29.27
N LEU A 272 8.47 -4.23 29.86
CA LEU A 272 8.97 -2.91 29.56
C LEU A 272 9.93 -2.42 30.64
N ALA A 273 11.16 -2.11 30.25
CA ALA A 273 12.08 -1.35 31.06
C ALA A 273 11.68 0.15 31.07
N SER A 274 12.16 0.92 32.04
CA SER A 274 12.02 2.39 32.01
C SER A 274 12.77 2.96 30.81
N GLY A 275 12.16 3.88 30.07
CA GLY A 275 12.70 4.48 28.86
C GLY A 275 12.25 3.75 27.58
N GLU A 276 13.12 3.72 26.60
CA GLU A 276 12.83 3.14 25.28
C GLU A 276 12.87 1.61 25.30
N ASN A 277 11.86 1.00 24.69
CA ASN A 277 11.76 -0.44 24.45
C ASN A 277 11.44 -0.67 22.98
N HIS A 278 12.15 -1.61 22.37
CA HIS A 278 12.00 -1.89 20.95
C HIS A 278 11.30 -3.23 20.73
N VAL A 279 10.32 -3.23 19.86
CA VAL A 279 9.66 -4.46 19.40
C VAL A 279 9.57 -4.44 17.89
N THR A 280 9.89 -5.57 17.27
CA THR A 280 9.69 -5.78 15.83
C THR A 280 8.59 -6.81 15.64
N VAL A 281 7.61 -6.48 14.80
CA VAL A 281 6.60 -7.41 14.30
C VAL A 281 7.01 -7.79 12.89
N GLU A 282 7.57 -8.99 12.74
CA GLU A 282 7.95 -9.55 11.45
C GLU A 282 6.77 -10.31 10.85
N VAL A 283 6.40 -10.00 9.62
CA VAL A 283 5.40 -10.74 8.85
C VAL A 283 6.14 -11.47 7.73
N THR A 284 6.02 -12.80 7.69
CA THR A 284 6.54 -13.64 6.60
C THR A 284 5.36 -14.04 5.74
N ALA A 285 5.39 -13.68 4.45
CA ALA A 285 4.35 -14.02 3.49
C ALA A 285 4.22 -15.55 3.28
N ALA A 286 3.15 -15.97 2.59
CA ALA A 286 2.90 -17.39 2.31
C ALA A 286 3.95 -18.03 1.37
N ASP A 287 4.72 -17.23 0.64
CA ASP A 287 5.86 -17.68 -0.17
C ASP A 287 7.09 -18.09 0.67
N GLU A 288 7.04 -17.85 1.98
CA GLU A 288 8.10 -18.11 2.97
C GLU A 288 9.42 -17.34 2.74
N VAL A 289 9.45 -16.48 1.75
CA VAL A 289 10.61 -15.67 1.35
C VAL A 289 10.40 -14.20 1.62
N THR A 290 9.25 -13.66 1.22
CA THR A 290 8.94 -12.24 1.37
C THR A 290 8.64 -11.91 2.82
N LYS A 291 9.35 -10.91 3.36
CA LYS A 291 9.20 -10.45 4.74
C LYS A 291 8.97 -8.95 4.79
N LYS A 292 8.21 -8.52 5.79
CA LYS A 292 8.03 -7.11 6.16
C LYS A 292 8.14 -6.96 7.66
N GLU A 293 8.86 -5.94 8.10
CA GLU A 293 9.06 -5.63 9.51
C GLU A 293 8.32 -4.33 9.86
N TYR A 294 7.57 -4.37 10.95
CA TYR A 294 6.98 -3.21 11.60
C TYR A 294 7.71 -3.00 12.93
N ARG A 295 8.39 -1.85 13.05
CA ARG A 295 9.22 -1.51 14.21
C ARG A 295 8.45 -0.59 15.14
N LEU A 296 8.38 -0.97 16.40
CA LEU A 296 7.69 -0.21 17.44
C LEU A 296 8.71 0.24 18.46
N VAL A 297 8.68 1.54 18.77
CA VAL A 297 9.42 2.12 19.88
C VAL A 297 8.42 2.45 20.97
N ILE A 298 8.49 1.71 22.08
CA ILE A 298 7.57 1.83 23.20
C ILE A 298 8.28 2.63 24.30
N TYR A 299 7.79 3.83 24.56
CA TYR A 299 8.28 4.69 25.61
C TYR A 299 7.52 4.42 26.89
N ARG A 300 8.10 3.63 27.78
CA ARG A 300 7.68 3.56 29.17
C ARG A 300 8.44 4.64 29.94
N ALA A 301 7.96 5.85 29.81
CA ALA A 301 8.67 6.99 30.36
C ALA A 301 7.78 7.72 31.35
N ASP A 302 8.40 8.13 32.44
CA ASP A 302 7.93 9.26 33.23
C ASP A 302 8.03 10.55 32.40
N ASP A 303 9.04 10.67 31.52
CA ASP A 303 9.23 11.75 30.60
C ASP A 303 8.55 11.47 29.24
N TYR A 304 8.17 12.50 28.50
CA TYR A 304 7.55 12.42 27.18
C TYR A 304 8.54 12.97 26.15
N ILE A 305 8.61 12.33 24.97
CA ILE A 305 9.44 12.82 23.85
C ILE A 305 8.51 13.27 22.72
N SER A 306 8.44 14.56 22.52
CA SER A 306 7.80 15.17 21.36
C SER A 306 8.73 15.14 20.16
N GLU A 307 8.22 14.78 18.99
CA GLU A 307 9.01 14.81 17.74
C GLU A 307 9.35 16.23 17.31
N HIS A 308 8.58 17.22 17.76
CA HIS A 308 8.68 18.61 17.33
C HIS A 308 9.46 19.50 18.30
N ILE A 309 9.33 19.23 19.60
CA ILE A 309 9.95 20.09 20.63
C ILE A 309 10.90 19.34 21.57
N GLY A 310 11.11 18.02 21.34
CA GLY A 310 12.02 17.24 22.15
C GLY A 310 11.42 16.79 23.49
N LYS A 311 12.24 16.74 24.53
CA LYS A 311 11.90 16.10 25.80
C LYS A 311 11.07 17.00 26.71
N LEU A 312 10.00 16.41 27.29
CA LEU A 312 9.27 16.95 28.43
C LEU A 312 9.53 16.08 29.66
N VAL A 313 10.04 16.69 30.71
CA VAL A 313 10.37 16.01 31.97
C VAL A 313 9.11 15.92 32.85
N LYS A 314 8.81 14.73 33.35
CA LYS A 314 7.72 14.53 34.31
C LYS A 314 8.11 15.06 35.67
N ILE A 315 7.34 15.99 36.16
CA ILE A 315 7.50 16.64 37.45
C ILE A 315 6.42 16.17 38.42
N ASN A 316 6.67 16.30 39.71
CA ASN A 316 5.73 15.93 40.77
C ASN A 316 5.27 14.45 40.67
N ARG A 317 6.25 13.56 40.52
CA ARG A 317 5.99 12.10 40.32
C ARG A 317 5.22 11.47 41.47
N ASN A 318 5.38 12.00 42.66
CA ASN A 318 4.72 11.54 43.89
C ASN A 318 3.64 12.51 44.35
N ALA A 319 2.84 13.04 43.41
CA ALA A 319 1.76 13.98 43.75
C ALA A 319 0.83 13.44 44.84
N PRO A 320 0.23 14.28 45.71
CA PRO A 320 0.43 15.75 45.75
C PRO A 320 1.75 16.18 46.38
N ALA A 321 2.31 17.30 45.91
CA ALA A 321 3.48 17.91 46.48
C ALA A 321 3.16 19.31 46.98
N THR A 322 3.59 19.62 48.24
CA THR A 322 3.44 20.94 48.84
C THR A 322 4.81 21.55 49.04
N PHE A 323 4.98 22.79 48.66
CA PHE A 323 6.25 23.52 48.75
C PHE A 323 6.03 24.97 49.16
N LYS A 324 7.07 25.57 49.71
CA LYS A 324 7.07 26.98 50.06
C LYS A 324 7.48 27.83 48.85
N TYR A 325 6.70 28.85 48.53
CA TYR A 325 6.91 29.66 47.33
C TYR A 325 7.27 31.14 47.63
N HIS A 326 7.19 31.57 48.89
CA HIS A 326 7.50 32.94 49.32
C HIS A 326 8.00 32.96 50.77
N ALA A 327 8.53 34.10 51.20
CA ALA A 327 9.08 34.30 52.56
C ALA A 327 8.04 34.17 53.68
N ASN A 328 6.77 34.50 53.40
CA ASN A 328 5.71 34.40 54.38
C ASN A 328 5.56 32.95 54.89
N ALA A 329 5.30 32.79 56.18
CA ALA A 329 5.24 31.45 56.79
C ALA A 329 4.14 30.55 56.19
N ASP A 330 3.04 31.14 55.82
CA ASP A 330 1.83 30.52 55.26
C ASP A 330 1.81 30.46 53.72
N ALA A 331 2.91 30.92 53.04
CA ALA A 331 2.99 30.89 51.58
C ALA A 331 3.36 29.49 51.07
N LEU A 332 2.39 28.59 51.12
CA LEU A 332 2.53 27.21 50.64
C LEU A 332 1.68 26.98 49.39
N ALA A 333 2.27 26.30 48.38
CA ALA A 333 1.56 25.84 47.19
C ALA A 333 1.52 24.31 47.15
N THR A 334 0.35 23.77 46.84
CA THR A 334 0.17 22.34 46.64
C THR A 334 -0.20 22.11 45.18
N ILE A 335 0.55 21.21 44.50
CA ILE A 335 0.27 20.72 43.18
C ILE A 335 -0.25 19.28 43.33
N THR A 336 -1.51 19.05 42.96
CA THR A 336 -2.18 17.78 43.26
C THR A 336 -1.95 16.70 42.21
N LYS A 337 -1.54 17.08 40.99
CA LYS A 337 -1.34 16.14 39.86
C LYS A 337 0.09 16.24 39.34
N PRO A 338 0.64 15.12 38.83
CA PRO A 338 1.87 15.19 38.06
C PRO A 338 1.61 15.92 36.73
N TYR A 339 2.66 16.59 36.24
CA TYR A 339 2.66 17.24 34.93
C TYR A 339 4.01 17.02 34.26
N ARG A 340 4.10 17.35 32.99
CA ARG A 340 5.37 17.41 32.25
C ARG A 340 5.68 18.85 31.89
N ILE A 341 6.95 19.18 31.82
CA ILE A 341 7.42 20.49 31.39
C ILE A 341 8.59 20.31 30.42
N ALA A 342 8.64 21.13 29.37
CA ALA A 342 9.70 21.05 28.38
C ALA A 342 11.08 21.21 29.03
N GLU A 343 12.04 20.36 28.62
CA GLU A 343 13.42 20.35 29.15
C GLU A 343 14.10 21.68 28.94
N THR A 344 13.75 22.42 27.89
CA THR A 344 14.27 23.74 27.51
C THR A 344 13.13 24.70 27.16
N GLU A 345 13.47 25.96 26.94
CA GLU A 345 12.63 26.93 26.22
C GLU A 345 12.36 26.43 24.81
N ILE A 346 11.27 26.90 24.18
CA ILE A 346 11.00 26.66 22.76
C ILE A 346 12.02 27.41 21.92
N THR A 347 12.67 26.71 20.98
CA THR A 347 13.67 27.32 20.10
C THR A 347 13.03 28.06 18.92
N ARG A 348 13.81 28.95 18.28
CA ARG A 348 13.41 29.63 17.04
C ARG A 348 12.98 28.66 15.96
N LYS A 349 13.76 27.59 15.74
CA LYS A 349 13.42 26.56 14.76
C LYS A 349 12.08 25.89 15.07
N GLN A 350 11.89 25.43 16.30
CA GLN A 350 10.65 24.76 16.72
C GLN A 350 9.42 25.65 16.54
N PHE A 351 9.57 26.95 16.89
CA PHE A 351 8.50 27.92 16.71
C PHE A 351 8.18 28.16 15.22
N ASN A 352 9.21 28.41 14.41
CA ASN A 352 9.07 28.65 12.98
C ASN A 352 8.48 27.45 12.23
N ASP A 353 8.94 26.24 12.55
CA ASP A 353 8.46 25.01 11.92
C ASP A 353 6.94 24.80 12.12
N LEU A 354 6.41 25.22 13.26
CA LEU A 354 4.99 25.07 13.60
C LEU A 354 4.12 26.27 13.20
N MET A 355 4.66 27.49 13.42
CA MET A 355 3.90 28.72 13.23
C MET A 355 4.03 29.30 11.82
N GLY A 356 5.07 28.90 11.07
CA GLY A 356 5.35 29.37 9.71
C GLY A 356 6.05 30.74 9.66
N PHE A 357 6.49 31.27 10.79
CA PHE A 357 7.26 32.50 10.88
C PHE A 357 8.14 32.51 12.14
N ASP A 358 9.20 33.30 12.13
CA ASP A 358 10.10 33.53 13.25
C ASP A 358 10.05 35.02 13.67
N PRO A 359 9.48 35.36 14.84
CA PRO A 359 9.40 36.76 15.30
C PRO A 359 10.71 37.29 15.88
N SER A 360 11.71 36.43 16.08
CA SER A 360 12.87 36.70 16.89
C SER A 360 13.79 37.74 16.28
N ASN A 361 14.36 38.57 17.15
CA ASN A 361 15.51 39.39 16.79
C ASN A 361 16.76 38.51 16.67
N THR A 362 17.24 38.30 15.45
CA THR A 362 18.36 37.41 15.15
C THR A 362 19.71 37.94 15.63
N THR A 363 19.82 39.22 16.01
CA THR A 363 21.05 39.76 16.63
C THR A 363 21.18 39.35 18.10
N ILE A 364 20.05 39.02 18.73
CA ILE A 364 19.94 38.55 20.11
C ILE A 364 19.96 37.03 20.17
N SER A 365 19.02 36.38 19.47
CA SER A 365 18.94 34.91 19.32
C SER A 365 19.52 34.51 17.98
N ALA A 366 20.84 34.27 17.92
CA ALA A 366 21.54 34.20 16.63
C ALA A 366 21.34 32.89 15.84
N THR A 367 21.02 31.78 16.52
CA THR A 367 20.92 30.44 15.89
C THR A 367 19.51 29.87 15.99
N ASP A 368 19.19 28.90 15.14
CA ASP A 368 17.92 28.17 15.16
C ASP A 368 17.67 27.40 16.46
N THR A 369 18.74 27.06 17.18
CA THR A 369 18.72 26.42 18.50
C THR A 369 18.68 27.40 19.66
N SER A 370 18.76 28.72 19.43
CA SER A 370 18.51 29.73 20.46
C SER A 370 17.01 29.80 20.76
N PRO A 371 16.59 30.23 21.95
CA PRO A 371 15.19 30.37 22.29
C PRO A 371 14.50 31.38 21.37
N VAL A 372 13.25 31.12 21.03
CA VAL A 372 12.38 32.10 20.39
C VAL A 372 12.12 33.25 21.38
N GLN A 373 12.13 34.47 20.90
CA GLN A 373 11.80 35.66 21.68
C GLN A 373 10.95 36.62 20.84
N MET A 374 10.47 37.71 21.44
CA MET A 374 9.47 38.58 20.81
C MET A 374 8.13 37.86 20.49
N VAL A 375 7.80 36.86 21.27
CA VAL A 375 6.56 36.11 21.22
C VAL A 375 5.57 36.67 22.21
N SER A 376 4.35 37.00 21.77
CA SER A 376 3.28 37.40 22.69
C SER A 376 2.70 36.18 23.41
N TRP A 377 2.04 36.39 24.53
CA TRP A 377 1.30 35.32 25.23
C TRP A 377 0.24 34.66 24.31
N TYR A 378 -0.46 35.45 23.49
CA TYR A 378 -1.41 34.93 22.53
C TYR A 378 -0.77 33.96 21.50
N GLU A 379 0.41 34.32 20.98
CA GLU A 379 1.14 33.44 20.05
C GLU A 379 1.58 32.14 20.72
N ALA A 380 1.96 32.20 22.02
CA ALA A 380 2.29 31.00 22.77
C ALA A 380 1.08 30.06 22.97
N LEU A 381 -0.15 30.60 23.15
CA LEU A 381 -1.37 29.77 23.21
C LEU A 381 -1.67 29.11 21.86
N VAL A 382 -1.55 29.85 20.75
CA VAL A 382 -1.70 29.30 19.40
C VAL A 382 -0.70 28.19 19.16
N PHE A 383 0.56 28.40 19.51
CA PHE A 383 1.61 27.40 19.41
C PHE A 383 1.23 26.11 20.17
N CYS A 384 0.81 26.21 21.43
CA CYS A 384 0.43 25.08 22.26
C CYS A 384 -0.72 24.25 21.62
N ASN A 385 -1.75 24.92 21.13
CA ASN A 385 -2.88 24.22 20.52
C ASN A 385 -2.53 23.62 19.14
N LYS A 386 -1.77 24.34 18.30
CA LYS A 386 -1.27 23.79 17.03
C LYS A 386 -0.40 22.56 17.25
N LEU A 387 0.53 22.61 18.20
CA LEU A 387 1.37 21.47 18.56
C LEU A 387 0.55 20.28 19.06
N SER A 388 -0.43 20.55 19.92
CA SER A 388 -1.35 19.51 20.41
C SER A 388 -2.08 18.82 19.26
N LYS A 389 -2.63 19.58 18.31
CA LYS A 389 -3.31 19.03 17.12
C LYS A 389 -2.36 18.23 16.25
N LEU A 390 -1.15 18.76 15.99
CA LEU A 390 -0.14 18.10 15.17
C LEU A 390 0.26 16.72 15.71
N GLU A 391 0.34 16.61 17.04
CA GLU A 391 0.68 15.35 17.73
C GLU A 391 -0.54 14.50 18.14
N GLY A 392 -1.75 14.84 17.65
CA GLY A 392 -2.97 14.07 17.94
C GLY A 392 -3.43 14.14 19.40
N LEU A 393 -2.98 15.17 20.14
CA LEU A 393 -3.38 15.41 21.52
C LEU A 393 -4.64 16.31 21.56
N SER A 394 -5.36 16.28 22.68
CA SER A 394 -6.52 17.15 22.89
C SER A 394 -6.05 18.57 23.29
N PRO A 395 -6.27 19.61 22.46
CA PRO A 395 -5.81 20.97 22.78
C PRO A 395 -6.42 21.50 24.05
N VAL A 396 -5.65 22.30 24.78
CA VAL A 396 -6.03 22.81 26.11
C VAL A 396 -6.90 24.07 26.01
N TYR A 397 -6.58 24.97 25.10
CA TYR A 397 -7.20 26.29 25.04
C TYR A 397 -8.39 26.33 24.09
N SER A 398 -9.40 27.10 24.45
CA SER A 398 -10.55 27.39 23.56
C SER A 398 -10.95 28.85 23.62
N ILE A 399 -11.30 29.43 22.46
CA ILE A 399 -11.95 30.73 22.32
C ILE A 399 -13.25 30.48 21.55
N ASN A 400 -14.36 31.05 22.03
CA ASN A 400 -15.70 30.82 21.46
C ASN A 400 -16.04 29.33 21.27
N SER A 401 -15.64 28.49 22.23
CA SER A 401 -15.80 27.03 22.23
C SER A 401 -15.00 26.28 21.17
N SER A 402 -14.23 26.94 20.31
CA SER A 402 -13.31 26.28 19.38
C SER A 402 -11.92 26.10 20.01
N THR A 403 -11.37 24.88 19.88
CA THR A 403 -9.98 24.57 20.22
C THR A 403 -9.05 24.69 19.02
N ASN A 404 -9.58 24.97 17.82
CA ASN A 404 -8.78 25.18 16.64
C ASN A 404 -8.31 26.64 16.57
N PRO A 405 -7.01 26.94 16.65
CA PRO A 405 -6.52 28.31 16.58
C PRO A 405 -6.89 29.07 15.29
N ASP A 406 -7.11 28.33 14.19
CA ASP A 406 -7.47 28.95 12.92
C ASP A 406 -8.89 29.59 12.97
N ASP A 407 -9.73 29.17 13.92
CA ASP A 407 -11.08 29.73 14.15
C ASP A 407 -11.05 30.96 15.06
N TRP A 408 -9.90 31.28 15.71
CA TRP A 408 -9.79 32.38 16.67
C TRP A 408 -9.61 33.73 16.01
N GLY A 409 -9.33 33.76 14.70
CA GLY A 409 -9.02 34.97 13.94
C GLY A 409 -7.55 35.36 14.06
N ALA A 410 -7.25 36.58 13.60
CA ALA A 410 -5.87 37.10 13.64
C ALA A 410 -5.38 37.25 15.09
N ILE A 411 -4.14 36.91 15.34
CA ILE A 411 -3.51 37.07 16.68
C ILE A 411 -3.41 38.56 16.98
N PRO A 412 -3.94 39.01 18.13
CA PRO A 412 -3.98 40.43 18.44
C PRO A 412 -2.59 41.00 18.74
N THR A 413 -2.41 42.26 18.36
CA THR A 413 -1.21 43.10 18.71
C THR A 413 -1.51 44.15 19.79
N THR A 414 -2.73 44.16 20.28
CA THR A 414 -3.23 44.99 21.36
C THR A 414 -4.18 44.17 22.23
N ASP A 415 -4.67 44.75 23.31
CA ASP A 415 -5.70 44.08 24.13
C ASP A 415 -6.94 43.74 23.31
N ASN A 416 -7.45 42.54 23.51
CA ASN A 416 -8.60 42.00 22.77
C ASN A 416 -9.51 41.20 23.69
N PRO A 417 -10.72 41.68 23.98
CA PRO A 417 -11.63 41.00 24.92
C PRO A 417 -12.03 39.59 24.53
N VAL A 418 -12.09 39.28 23.21
CA VAL A 418 -12.39 37.90 22.74
C VAL A 418 -11.24 36.96 23.09
N TRP A 419 -10.02 37.37 22.82
CA TRP A 419 -8.84 36.58 23.14
C TRP A 419 -8.55 36.50 24.65
N GLU A 420 -8.94 37.53 25.42
CA GLU A 420 -8.86 37.53 26.86
C GLU A 420 -9.86 36.57 27.52
N SER A 421 -10.94 36.22 26.82
CA SER A 421 -11.92 35.25 27.29
C SER A 421 -11.50 33.79 27.09
N VAL A 422 -10.28 33.52 26.66
CA VAL A 422 -9.74 32.16 26.48
C VAL A 422 -9.95 31.30 27.70
N GLN A 423 -10.45 30.07 27.47
CA GLN A 423 -10.64 29.06 28.50
C GLN A 423 -9.58 27.97 28.38
N ALA A 424 -9.18 27.38 29.51
CA ALA A 424 -8.25 26.26 29.55
C ALA A 424 -8.90 25.01 30.15
N ASN A 425 -8.86 23.90 29.43
CA ASN A 425 -9.29 22.60 29.93
C ASN A 425 -8.08 21.85 30.53
N TRP A 426 -8.01 21.82 31.85
CA TRP A 426 -6.93 21.19 32.61
C TRP A 426 -7.01 19.65 32.71
N ASN A 427 -8.03 19.04 32.15
CA ASN A 427 -8.23 17.59 32.17
C ASN A 427 -7.85 16.89 30.88
N VAL A 428 -7.33 17.65 29.89
CA VAL A 428 -6.86 17.10 28.62
C VAL A 428 -5.32 17.01 28.59
N ASN A 429 -4.79 16.23 27.66
CA ASN A 429 -3.36 15.91 27.56
C ASN A 429 -2.57 16.79 26.58
N GLY A 430 -3.17 17.88 26.12
CA GLY A 430 -2.52 18.80 25.18
C GLY A 430 -1.43 19.65 25.85
N TYR A 431 -0.70 20.39 24.99
CA TYR A 431 0.32 21.35 25.43
C TYR A 431 -0.30 22.64 25.94
N ARG A 432 0.35 23.25 26.89
CA ARG A 432 -0.06 24.52 27.49
C ARG A 432 1.15 25.27 28.07
N LEU A 433 0.97 26.53 28.43
CA LEU A 433 1.89 27.21 29.29
C LEU A 433 1.87 26.60 30.71
N PRO A 434 3.01 26.55 31.41
CA PRO A 434 3.02 26.18 32.84
C PRO A 434 2.29 27.26 33.65
N THR A 435 1.68 26.85 34.76
CA THR A 435 1.30 27.83 35.77
C THR A 435 2.57 28.30 36.48
N ARG A 436 2.49 29.48 37.13
CA ARG A 436 3.60 30.00 37.96
C ARG A 436 4.06 28.94 38.98
N MET A 437 3.13 28.29 39.67
CA MET A 437 3.46 27.32 40.69
C MET A 437 4.11 26.07 40.12
N GLU A 438 3.65 25.59 38.96
CA GLU A 438 4.30 24.50 38.25
C GLU A 438 5.70 24.87 37.78
N TRP A 439 5.85 26.05 37.18
CA TRP A 439 7.14 26.55 36.73
C TRP A 439 8.14 26.67 37.90
N LEU A 440 7.70 27.29 39.00
CA LEU A 440 8.53 27.49 40.19
C LEU A 440 8.91 26.17 40.87
N TYR A 441 7.96 25.22 41.02
CA TYR A 441 8.26 23.92 41.57
C TYR A 441 9.29 23.15 40.72
N ALA A 442 9.17 23.23 39.42
CA ALA A 442 10.11 22.63 38.47
C ALA A 442 11.50 23.29 38.54
N ALA A 443 11.56 24.62 38.68
CA ALA A 443 12.79 25.37 38.80
C ALA A 443 13.50 25.14 40.16
N LEU A 444 12.75 25.03 41.24
CA LEU A 444 13.27 24.69 42.58
C LEU A 444 13.86 23.27 42.64
N ALA A 445 13.26 22.31 41.90
CA ALA A 445 13.72 20.93 41.87
C ALA A 445 13.97 20.37 43.28
N GLU A 446 12.98 20.51 44.18
CA GLU A 446 13.01 20.13 45.61
C GLU A 446 13.95 20.94 46.48
N GLN A 447 14.61 21.98 45.95
CA GLN A 447 15.42 22.88 46.73
C GLN A 447 14.55 23.95 47.43
N PRO A 448 15.05 24.58 48.50
CA PRO A 448 14.33 25.66 49.17
C PRO A 448 14.04 26.84 48.22
N TYR A 449 12.90 27.52 48.40
CA TYR A 449 12.51 28.69 47.60
C TYR A 449 13.54 29.86 47.66
N THR A 450 14.49 29.82 48.61
CA THR A 450 15.53 30.83 48.84
C THR A 450 16.76 30.66 47.96
N ILE A 451 16.79 29.63 47.05
CA ILE A 451 17.92 29.48 46.13
C ILE A 451 18.00 30.66 45.15
N SER A 452 19.24 31.08 44.85
CA SER A 452 19.49 32.24 44.00
C SER A 452 19.25 31.94 42.50
N PHE A 453 19.39 30.67 42.07
CA PHE A 453 19.20 30.22 40.70
C PHE A 453 18.80 28.74 40.68
N SER A 454 18.12 28.33 39.63
CA SER A 454 17.75 26.94 39.42
C SER A 454 18.99 26.08 39.23
N GLY A 455 19.09 24.98 40.00
CA GLY A 455 20.27 24.13 40.05
C GLY A 455 21.26 24.51 41.15
N SER A 456 21.01 25.60 41.91
CA SER A 456 21.85 25.97 43.05
C SER A 456 21.84 24.90 44.13
N ASN A 457 23.00 24.62 44.69
CA ASN A 457 23.17 23.79 45.87
C ASN A 457 23.77 24.59 47.04
N GLY A 458 23.81 25.92 46.91
CA GLY A 458 24.34 26.84 47.89
C GLY A 458 25.86 27.13 47.80
N ILE A 459 26.59 26.35 46.99
CA ILE A 459 28.05 26.49 46.84
C ILE A 459 28.51 26.53 45.38
N ASN A 460 27.71 26.11 44.42
CA ASN A 460 28.02 26.17 42.98
C ASN A 460 27.81 27.59 42.41
N HIS A 461 28.35 27.84 41.21
CA HIS A 461 28.32 29.15 40.58
C HIS A 461 27.17 29.29 39.60
N ILE A 462 26.51 30.45 39.65
CA ILE A 462 25.42 30.78 38.71
C ILE A 462 25.88 30.73 37.26
N SER A 463 27.11 31.10 36.96
CA SER A 463 27.68 31.06 35.59
C SER A 463 27.65 29.69 34.93
N ASP A 464 27.58 28.61 35.73
CA ASP A 464 27.54 27.25 35.24
C ASP A 464 26.12 26.80 34.84
N TYR A 465 25.10 27.51 35.33
CA TYR A 465 23.67 27.14 35.18
C TYR A 465 22.86 28.16 34.39
N ALA A 466 23.32 29.44 34.30
CA ALA A 466 22.53 30.50 33.71
C ALA A 466 23.33 31.37 32.71
N TRP A 467 22.63 31.82 31.66
CA TRP A 467 23.03 32.93 30.84
C TRP A 467 22.37 34.21 31.38
N TYR A 468 23.14 35.12 31.93
CA TYR A 468 22.67 36.36 32.56
C TYR A 468 23.61 37.53 32.19
N ALA A 469 23.35 38.77 32.58
CA ALA A 469 24.11 39.93 32.16
C ALA A 469 25.64 39.83 32.41
N GLY A 470 26.06 39.04 33.41
CA GLY A 470 27.47 38.84 33.72
C GLY A 470 28.24 37.93 32.73
N ASN A 471 27.58 37.15 31.91
CA ASN A 471 28.25 36.20 31.02
C ASN A 471 27.58 36.02 29.63
N SER A 472 26.42 36.63 29.39
CA SER A 472 25.63 36.43 28.15
C SER A 472 26.12 37.28 26.96
N SER A 473 26.97 38.31 27.21
CA SER A 473 27.28 39.35 26.21
C SER A 473 26.02 40.04 25.67
N ASN A 474 25.01 40.18 26.54
CA ASN A 474 23.70 40.77 26.23
C ASN A 474 22.97 40.07 25.07
N LYS A 475 23.04 38.72 24.99
CA LYS A 475 22.41 37.87 23.97
C LYS A 475 21.82 36.62 24.61
N ALA A 476 20.78 36.09 23.98
CA ALA A 476 20.34 34.76 24.24
C ALA A 476 21.28 33.75 23.55
N HIS A 477 21.46 32.61 24.15
CA HIS A 477 22.35 31.56 23.68
C HIS A 477 21.55 30.31 23.28
N PRO A 478 22.14 29.38 22.50
CA PRO A 478 21.49 28.07 22.22
C PRO A 478 21.06 27.42 23.52
N VAL A 479 19.85 26.88 23.54
CA VAL A 479 19.30 26.19 24.71
C VAL A 479 20.20 25.02 25.13
N LYS A 480 20.18 24.66 26.42
CA LYS A 480 20.89 23.48 26.94
C LYS A 480 22.42 23.57 26.84
N THR A 481 22.97 24.79 26.84
CA THR A 481 24.44 25.02 26.83
C THR A 481 25.01 25.27 28.22
N LYS A 482 24.16 25.36 29.22
CA LYS A 482 24.50 25.39 30.65
C LYS A 482 24.11 24.08 31.34
N ASN A 483 24.46 23.93 32.62
CA ASN A 483 24.08 22.78 33.42
C ASN A 483 22.58 22.79 33.73
N ALA A 484 22.00 21.59 33.78
CA ALA A 484 20.62 21.39 34.20
C ALA A 484 20.47 21.44 35.71
N ASN A 485 19.24 21.75 36.18
CA ASN A 485 18.89 21.58 37.58
C ASN A 485 18.72 20.06 37.94
N GLN A 486 18.38 19.76 39.18
CA GLN A 486 18.24 18.39 39.70
C GLN A 486 17.13 17.60 38.99
N TYR A 487 16.14 18.29 38.41
CA TYR A 487 15.12 17.67 37.56
C TYR A 487 15.52 17.53 36.08
N ARG A 488 16.79 17.90 35.74
CA ARG A 488 17.34 17.88 34.37
C ARG A 488 16.67 18.89 33.44
N LEU A 489 16.19 20.01 33.98
CA LEU A 489 15.68 21.15 33.24
C LEU A 489 16.78 22.17 33.04
N TYR A 490 16.88 22.73 31.85
CA TYR A 490 17.88 23.72 31.45
C TYR A 490 17.25 25.10 31.36
N ASP A 491 18.09 26.11 31.51
CA ASP A 491 17.75 27.50 31.28
C ASP A 491 16.52 28.00 32.10
N MET A 492 16.28 27.36 33.27
CA MET A 492 15.25 27.78 34.23
C MET A 492 15.62 29.07 34.97
N THR A 493 16.78 29.62 34.70
CA THR A 493 17.26 30.93 35.19
C THR A 493 18.11 31.55 34.10
N GLY A 494 17.77 32.75 33.66
CA GLY A 494 18.48 33.46 32.59
C GLY A 494 18.04 32.99 31.20
N ASN A 495 18.85 33.19 30.18
CA ASN A 495 18.59 33.03 28.77
C ASN A 495 17.41 33.93 28.32
N VAL A 496 16.19 33.43 28.24
CA VAL A 496 15.00 34.28 28.08
C VAL A 496 14.04 34.09 29.24
N ALA A 497 13.35 35.16 29.64
CA ALA A 497 12.22 35.07 30.56
C ALA A 497 11.04 34.32 29.88
N GLU A 498 10.16 33.74 30.66
CA GLU A 498 9.17 32.77 30.14
C GLU A 498 7.74 33.13 30.54
N TRP A 499 6.84 33.16 29.55
CA TRP A 499 5.42 33.29 29.80
C TRP A 499 4.87 32.13 30.65
N CYS A 500 4.09 32.49 31.67
CA CYS A 500 3.23 31.59 32.41
C CYS A 500 1.76 31.82 32.01
N TRP A 501 0.88 30.85 32.38
CA TRP A 501 -0.56 30.98 32.18
C TRP A 501 -1.20 32.06 33.06
N ASP A 502 -0.70 32.23 34.27
CA ASP A 502 -1.35 32.95 35.37
C ASP A 502 -1.61 34.41 35.04
N ILE A 503 -2.86 34.84 35.21
CA ILE A 503 -3.22 36.27 35.25
C ILE A 503 -2.66 36.89 36.51
N ALA A 504 -1.97 38.02 36.37
CA ALA A 504 -1.39 38.74 37.48
C ALA A 504 -2.45 39.54 38.25
N LYS A 505 -2.26 39.64 39.57
CA LYS A 505 -3.05 40.51 40.41
C LYS A 505 -2.69 42.00 40.16
N ASN A 506 -3.68 42.85 40.01
CA ASN A 506 -3.46 44.28 39.93
C ASN A 506 -2.68 44.77 41.19
N ASN A 507 -1.50 45.36 40.98
CA ASN A 507 -0.61 45.93 42.00
C ASN A 507 0.24 44.95 42.84
N GLY A 508 0.55 43.76 42.38
CA GLY A 508 1.58 42.95 43.06
C GLY A 508 1.47 41.45 42.82
N HIS A 509 2.61 40.78 42.87
CA HIS A 509 2.78 39.35 42.65
C HIS A 509 2.35 38.46 43.82
N ASN A 510 1.73 39.07 44.86
CA ASN A 510 1.42 38.35 46.10
C ASN A 510 0.19 37.45 45.92
N VAL A 511 0.44 36.17 45.70
CA VAL A 511 -0.55 35.11 45.94
C VAL A 511 -0.75 35.05 47.47
N PRO A 512 -1.97 35.15 47.99
CA PRO A 512 -2.19 35.14 49.42
C PRO A 512 -2.16 33.71 49.98
N GLY A 513 -1.30 33.48 50.98
CA GLY A 513 -1.39 32.29 51.87
C GLY A 513 -1.19 30.94 51.17
N THR A 514 -1.87 29.92 51.65
CA THR A 514 -1.80 28.57 51.10
C THR A 514 -2.75 28.41 49.92
N VAL A 515 -2.21 27.87 48.79
CA VAL A 515 -2.96 27.66 47.54
C VAL A 515 -2.83 26.20 47.04
N THR A 516 -3.86 25.73 46.33
CA THR A 516 -3.86 24.41 45.71
C THR A 516 -4.20 24.56 44.23
N ASP A 517 -3.35 23.96 43.37
CA ASP A 517 -3.48 24.02 41.90
C ASP A 517 -3.78 25.43 41.39
N TYR A 518 -3.05 26.45 41.92
CA TYR A 518 -3.28 27.84 41.60
C TYR A 518 -3.00 28.13 40.13
N ARG A 519 -3.91 28.85 39.49
CA ARG A 519 -3.90 29.15 38.06
C ARG A 519 -4.02 30.63 37.74
N GLY A 520 -3.59 31.49 38.67
CA GLY A 520 -3.69 32.94 38.55
C GLY A 520 -5.00 33.52 39.06
N GLU A 521 -5.14 34.83 38.91
CA GLU A 521 -6.34 35.56 39.27
C GLU A 521 -7.46 35.34 38.23
N PRO A 522 -8.72 35.45 38.62
CA PRO A 522 -9.85 35.24 37.70
C PRO A 522 -9.96 36.33 36.62
N SER A 523 -9.32 37.46 36.80
CA SER A 523 -9.32 38.59 35.84
C SER A 523 -8.12 39.48 36.05
N GLY A 524 -7.68 40.16 35.01
CA GLY A 524 -6.56 41.11 35.01
C GLY A 524 -6.05 41.36 33.60
N PHE A 525 -5.24 42.38 33.40
CA PHE A 525 -4.71 42.79 32.11
C PHE A 525 -3.34 42.19 31.80
N GLN A 526 -2.62 41.80 32.82
CA GLN A 526 -1.24 41.29 32.71
C GLN A 526 -1.19 39.83 33.08
N VAL A 527 -0.18 39.12 32.56
CA VAL A 527 0.13 37.71 32.82
C VAL A 527 1.55 37.60 33.37
N LEU A 528 1.82 36.56 34.13
CA LEU A 528 3.06 36.37 34.83
C LEU A 528 4.19 35.87 33.94
N ILE A 529 5.39 36.27 34.26
CA ILE A 529 6.65 35.92 33.61
C ILE A 529 7.63 35.43 34.68
N MET A 530 8.33 34.33 34.41
CA MET A 530 9.30 33.70 35.29
C MET A 530 10.69 33.60 34.63
N GLY A 531 11.73 33.29 35.40
CA GLY A 531 12.99 32.78 34.89
C GLY A 531 14.10 33.82 34.72
N GLN A 532 13.81 35.10 34.75
CA GLN A 532 14.79 36.14 34.43
C GLN A 532 15.33 36.00 32.98
N SER A 533 16.25 36.86 32.54
CA SER A 533 16.76 36.82 31.17
C SER A 533 18.26 36.97 31.07
N TYR A 534 18.81 36.84 29.87
CA TYR A 534 20.21 37.11 29.56
C TYR A 534 20.66 38.54 29.94
N GLY A 535 19.72 39.51 29.98
CA GLY A 535 19.97 40.90 30.33
C GLY A 535 19.85 41.20 31.82
N THR A 536 19.40 40.29 32.65
CA THR A 536 19.17 40.52 34.07
C THR A 536 20.49 40.45 34.84
N THR A 537 20.77 41.48 35.66
CA THR A 537 21.96 41.56 36.52
C THR A 537 21.75 40.71 37.76
N ALA A 538 22.70 39.83 38.07
CA ALA A 538 22.68 39.07 39.32
C ALA A 538 22.72 40.02 40.53
N GLY A 539 21.72 39.89 41.41
CA GLY A 539 21.59 40.79 42.58
C GLY A 539 20.45 40.32 43.49
N PRO A 540 19.97 41.13 44.41
CA PRO A 540 18.95 40.77 45.38
C PRO A 540 17.61 40.33 44.77
N HIS A 541 17.34 40.71 43.51
CA HIS A 541 16.13 40.36 42.73
C HIS A 541 16.40 39.34 41.63
N PHE A 542 17.41 38.52 41.76
CA PHE A 542 17.77 37.46 40.84
C PHE A 542 17.42 36.09 41.40
N GLY A 543 16.34 36.01 42.19
CA GLY A 543 15.88 34.75 42.79
C GLY A 543 15.02 33.93 41.84
N VAL A 544 15.04 32.60 41.98
CA VAL A 544 14.18 31.68 41.21
C VAL A 544 12.70 32.02 41.39
N SER A 545 12.31 32.56 42.54
CA SER A 545 10.93 32.94 42.86
C SER A 545 10.54 34.33 42.35
N ASP A 546 11.48 35.12 41.81
CA ASP A 546 11.17 36.44 41.30
C ASP A 546 10.25 36.34 40.08
N THR A 547 9.25 37.21 40.06
CA THR A 547 8.20 37.19 39.07
C THR A 547 8.02 38.57 38.46
N HIS A 548 7.88 38.60 37.16
CA HIS A 548 7.53 39.78 36.37
C HIS A 548 6.13 39.62 35.78
N GLN A 549 5.64 40.69 35.17
CA GLN A 549 4.34 40.67 34.48
C GLN A 549 4.34 41.60 33.28
N ALA A 550 3.59 41.25 32.26
CA ALA A 550 3.38 42.10 31.09
C ALA A 550 1.97 41.88 30.51
N GLU A 551 1.54 42.81 29.67
CA GLU A 551 0.29 42.66 28.90
C GLU A 551 0.41 41.50 27.89
N ARG A 552 -0.70 40.84 27.59
CA ARG A 552 -0.73 39.60 26.78
C ARG A 552 -0.20 39.75 25.36
N HIS A 553 -0.29 40.97 24.80
CA HIS A 553 0.21 41.27 23.44
C HIS A 553 1.68 41.73 23.43
N THR A 554 2.32 41.87 24.59
CA THR A 554 3.71 42.34 24.72
C THR A 554 4.70 41.41 24.06
N LYS A 555 5.68 41.98 23.35
CA LYS A 555 6.78 41.30 22.69
C LYS A 555 8.11 41.94 23.13
N LEU A 556 8.89 41.22 23.89
CA LEU A 556 10.21 41.70 24.38
C LEU A 556 11.33 40.83 23.79
N MET A 557 12.51 41.44 23.60
CA MET A 557 13.69 40.77 23.03
C MET A 557 14.26 39.68 23.94
N ASP A 558 13.85 39.67 25.19
CA ASP A 558 14.30 38.73 26.22
C ASP A 558 13.18 37.88 26.81
N LEU A 559 12.03 37.80 26.11
CA LEU A 559 10.85 37.09 26.55
C LEU A 559 10.41 36.04 25.52
N GLY A 560 10.43 34.80 25.94
CA GLY A 560 9.97 33.60 25.21
C GLY A 560 9.04 32.76 26.08
N PHE A 561 9.10 31.43 25.92
CA PHE A 561 8.28 30.50 26.71
C PHE A 561 8.80 29.07 26.63
N ARG A 562 8.36 28.26 27.59
CA ARG A 562 8.37 26.78 27.49
C ARG A 562 6.98 26.23 27.67
N VAL A 563 6.76 24.99 27.28
CA VAL A 563 5.46 24.35 27.38
C VAL A 563 5.40 23.35 28.52
N ALA A 564 4.21 23.15 29.06
CA ALA A 564 3.86 22.08 29.97
C ALA A 564 2.75 21.18 29.37
N GLN A 565 2.54 20.03 29.98
CA GLN A 565 1.53 19.05 29.58
C GLN A 565 0.94 18.41 30.84
N THR A 566 -0.38 18.27 30.90
CA THR A 566 -1.04 17.52 31.98
C THR A 566 -0.80 16.02 31.78
N VAL A 567 -0.47 15.32 32.86
CA VAL A 567 -0.39 13.86 32.91
C VAL A 567 -1.69 13.33 33.48
N ASN A 568 -2.46 12.65 32.66
CA ASN A 568 -3.72 12.00 33.07
C ASN A 568 -3.45 10.63 33.67
#